data_5d2212e02470d2edd420effef1ead4b8
#
_entry.id   5d2212e02470d2edd420effef1ead4b8
#
_cell.length_a   1.000
_cell.length_b   1.000
_cell.length_c   1.000
_cell.angle_alpha   90.00
_cell.angle_beta   90.00
_cell.angle_gamma   90.00
#
_symmetry.space_group_name_H-M   'P 1'
#
loop_
_entity.id
_entity.type
_entity.pdbx_description
1 polymer ?
#
loop_
_entity_poly.entity_id
_entity_poly.type
_entity_poly.pdbx_seq_one_letter_code
_entity_poly.pdbx_strand_id
1 'polypeptide(L)'
;MTTEFVYNFISKNKYAVLSTVTKDGVPEAALVGFAISEDLQIVFDTVSTSRKYQNLIINPAIAFVIGWENEQTMQYEGVAKIPGEIELNKLLEIYFKVFPDGREREETWKDIVYFSVKPKWIRYSDFNNQQIEELNF
;
A
#
# COMPACT_ATOMS: atom_id res chain seq x y z
N MET A 1 -5.58 15.03 -12.86
CA MET A 1 -4.83 13.76 -12.68
C MET A 1 -5.81 12.60 -12.87
N THR A 2 -5.44 11.62 -13.67
CA THR A 2 -6.27 10.44 -13.99
C THR A 2 -5.87 9.24 -13.12
N THR A 3 -6.77 8.28 -12.98
CA THR A 3 -6.45 7.01 -12.30
C THR A 3 -5.35 6.24 -13.03
N GLU A 4 -5.33 6.31 -14.36
CA GLU A 4 -4.26 5.71 -15.19
C GLU A 4 -2.89 6.31 -14.86
N PHE A 5 -2.81 7.64 -14.74
CA PHE A 5 -1.56 8.31 -14.35
C PHE A 5 -1.08 7.84 -12.98
N VAL A 6 -1.99 7.78 -12.01
CA VAL A 6 -1.69 7.31 -10.65
C VAL A 6 -1.17 5.88 -10.68
N TYR A 7 -1.88 5.00 -11.37
CA TYR A 7 -1.47 3.61 -11.51
C TYR A 7 -0.07 3.49 -12.13
N ASN A 8 0.16 4.21 -13.24
CA ASN A 8 1.45 4.16 -13.94
C ASN A 8 2.61 4.70 -13.09
N PHE A 9 2.35 5.70 -12.26
CA PHE A 9 3.38 6.22 -11.36
C PHE A 9 3.68 5.24 -10.23
N ILE A 10 2.64 4.77 -9.54
CA ILE A 10 2.78 3.90 -8.37
C ILE A 10 3.35 2.53 -8.74
N SER A 11 2.87 1.93 -9.84
CA SER A 11 3.25 0.57 -10.24
C SER A 11 4.72 0.41 -10.66
N LYS A 12 5.43 1.51 -10.90
CA LYS A 12 6.89 1.50 -11.15
C LYS A 12 7.70 1.22 -9.88
N ASN A 13 7.07 1.32 -8.72
CA ASN A 13 7.72 1.16 -7.42
C ASN A 13 7.38 -0.19 -6.81
N LYS A 14 8.36 -0.83 -6.17
CA LYS A 14 8.19 -2.10 -5.45
C LYS A 14 8.02 -1.88 -3.95
N TYR A 15 8.48 -0.74 -3.44
CA TYR A 15 8.50 -0.43 -2.02
C TYR A 15 7.82 0.89 -1.74
N ALA A 16 7.20 0.97 -0.58
CA ALA A 16 6.56 2.17 -0.08
C ALA A 16 6.83 2.32 1.42
N VAL A 17 6.79 3.55 1.90
CA VAL A 17 6.73 3.80 3.33
C VAL A 17 5.25 3.86 3.71
N LEU A 18 4.83 2.97 4.61
CA LEU A 18 3.47 3.02 5.16
C LEU A 18 3.48 3.59 6.57
N SER A 19 2.39 4.25 6.93
CA SER A 19 2.16 4.76 8.27
C SER A 19 0.85 4.22 8.81
N THR A 20 0.89 3.74 10.05
CA THR A 20 -0.25 3.29 10.83
C THR A 20 -0.26 4.01 12.17
N VAL A 21 -1.33 3.90 12.93
CA VAL A 21 -1.49 4.61 14.20
C VAL A 21 -1.75 3.62 15.31
N THR A 22 -1.05 3.76 16.43
CA THR A 22 -1.30 2.95 17.62
C THR A 22 -2.66 3.31 18.25
N LYS A 23 -3.16 2.48 19.16
CA LYS A 23 -4.40 2.76 19.88
C LYS A 23 -4.36 4.09 20.65
N ASP A 24 -3.18 4.56 21.02
CA ASP A 24 -2.98 5.82 21.73
C ASP A 24 -2.70 7.01 20.80
N GLY A 25 -2.82 6.81 19.49
CA GLY A 25 -2.65 7.88 18.50
C GLY A 25 -1.21 8.16 18.08
N VAL A 26 -0.26 7.28 18.41
CA VAL A 26 1.15 7.46 18.01
C VAL A 26 1.35 6.94 16.58
N PRO A 27 1.86 7.77 15.65
CA PRO A 27 2.16 7.32 14.31
C PRO A 27 3.39 6.42 14.27
N GLU A 28 3.31 5.37 13.46
CA GLU A 28 4.42 4.44 13.22
C GLU A 28 4.60 4.23 11.73
N ALA A 29 5.83 4.27 11.25
CA ALA A 29 6.17 4.12 9.84
C ALA A 29 7.07 2.91 9.61
N ALA A 30 6.89 2.26 8.46
CA ALA A 30 7.69 1.11 8.05
C ALA A 30 7.81 1.03 6.54
N LEU A 31 8.92 0.48 6.06
CA LEU A 31 9.07 0.13 4.65
C LEU A 31 8.37 -1.20 4.37
N VAL A 32 7.60 -1.27 3.29
CA VAL A 32 6.93 -2.49 2.85
C VAL A 32 7.09 -2.69 1.36
N GLY A 33 7.12 -3.95 0.92
CA GLY A 33 6.87 -4.32 -0.46
C GLY A 33 5.37 -4.31 -0.74
N PHE A 34 4.96 -3.88 -1.91
CA PHE A 34 3.56 -3.78 -2.27
C PHE A 34 3.33 -4.01 -3.76
N ALA A 35 2.09 -4.22 -4.12
CA ALA A 35 1.61 -4.15 -5.50
C ALA A 35 0.32 -3.34 -5.54
N ILE A 36 -0.02 -2.83 -6.72
CA ILE A 36 -1.22 -2.02 -6.93
C ILE A 36 -1.99 -2.56 -8.13
N SER A 37 -3.32 -2.62 -8.02
CA SER A 37 -4.22 -2.95 -9.13
C SER A 37 -4.58 -1.71 -9.95
N GLU A 38 -5.13 -1.92 -11.15
CA GLU A 38 -5.54 -0.81 -12.01
C GLU A 38 -6.64 0.06 -11.41
N ASP A 39 -7.45 -0.50 -10.51
CA ASP A 39 -8.45 0.24 -9.73
C ASP A 39 -7.88 0.85 -8.44
N LEU A 40 -6.54 0.92 -8.35
CA LEU A 40 -5.77 1.59 -7.31
C LEU A 40 -5.86 0.93 -5.92
N GLN A 41 -6.22 -0.34 -5.82
CA GLN A 41 -6.09 -1.07 -4.58
C GLN A 41 -4.64 -1.49 -4.36
N ILE A 42 -4.12 -1.24 -3.18
CA ILE A 42 -2.79 -1.70 -2.77
C ILE A 42 -2.93 -3.01 -2.00
N VAL A 43 -2.02 -3.94 -2.25
CA VAL A 43 -1.87 -5.18 -1.48
C VAL A 43 -0.46 -5.28 -0.93
N PHE A 44 -0.33 -5.66 0.33
CA PHE A 44 0.95 -5.94 0.97
C PHE A 44 0.79 -7.06 2.00
N ASP A 45 1.90 -7.69 2.36
CA ASP A 45 1.92 -8.69 3.41
C ASP A 45 2.62 -8.18 4.67
N THR A 46 2.29 -8.81 5.77
CA THR A 46 2.99 -8.67 7.05
C THR A 46 2.79 -9.96 7.85
N VAL A 47 3.31 -10.01 9.05
CA VAL A 47 3.02 -11.10 9.98
C VAL A 47 2.13 -10.62 11.12
N SER A 48 1.31 -11.51 11.67
CA SER A 48 0.33 -11.15 12.70
C SER A 48 0.97 -10.65 14.01
N THR A 49 2.26 -10.86 14.18
CA THR A 49 3.03 -10.35 15.33
C THR A 49 3.62 -8.96 15.11
N SER A 50 3.46 -8.36 13.92
CA SER A 50 4.01 -7.04 13.62
C SER A 50 3.23 -5.91 14.29
N ARG A 51 3.92 -4.77 14.49
CA ARG A 51 3.27 -3.56 15.02
C ARG A 51 2.17 -3.06 14.11
N LYS A 52 2.41 -3.06 12.79
CA LYS A 52 1.42 -2.59 11.81
C LYS A 52 0.16 -3.46 11.80
N TYR A 53 0.28 -4.77 11.99
CA TYR A 53 -0.88 -5.65 12.14
C TYR A 53 -1.71 -5.26 13.36
N GLN A 54 -1.08 -5.11 14.52
CA GLN A 54 -1.75 -4.72 15.75
C GLN A 54 -2.47 -3.37 15.60
N ASN A 55 -1.82 -2.42 14.94
CA ASN A 55 -2.40 -1.10 14.70
C ASN A 55 -3.61 -1.18 13.78
N LEU A 56 -3.51 -1.89 12.67
CA LEU A 56 -4.57 -1.96 11.64
C LEU A 56 -5.81 -2.73 12.10
N ILE A 57 -5.66 -3.68 13.01
CA ILE A 57 -6.81 -4.38 13.61
C ILE A 57 -7.67 -3.40 14.44
N ILE A 58 -7.06 -2.42 15.08
CA ILE A 58 -7.75 -1.43 15.90
C ILE A 58 -8.19 -0.22 15.06
N ASN A 59 -7.31 0.30 14.21
CA ASN A 59 -7.59 1.45 13.36
C ASN A 59 -7.13 1.16 11.92
N PRO A 60 -8.07 0.94 11.00
CA PRO A 60 -7.75 0.56 9.62
C PRO A 60 -7.25 1.72 8.75
N ALA A 61 -7.23 2.94 9.26
CA ALA A 61 -6.68 4.08 8.52
C ALA A 61 -5.18 3.89 8.30
N ILE A 62 -4.74 4.09 7.05
CA ILE A 62 -3.37 3.84 6.62
C ILE A 62 -2.97 4.90 5.59
N ALA A 63 -1.70 5.26 5.62
CA ALA A 63 -1.13 6.18 4.64
C ALA A 63 0.18 5.62 4.06
N PHE A 64 0.44 5.95 2.81
CA PHE A 64 1.67 5.58 2.11
C PHE A 64 2.34 6.81 1.51
N VAL A 65 3.66 6.76 1.47
CA VAL A 65 4.48 7.59 0.58
C VAL A 65 5.12 6.66 -0.44
N ILE A 66 4.91 6.93 -1.72
CA ILE A 66 5.35 6.06 -2.81
C ILE A 66 6.08 6.88 -3.87
N GLY A 67 7.34 6.50 -4.12
CA GLY A 67 8.21 7.21 -5.05
C GLY A 67 8.77 8.49 -4.45
N TRP A 68 10.05 8.74 -4.71
CA TRP A 68 10.77 9.91 -4.21
C TRP A 68 11.95 10.31 -5.11
N GLU A 69 12.03 9.72 -6.29
CA GLU A 69 13.04 10.07 -7.27
C GLU A 69 12.59 11.27 -8.10
N ASN A 70 13.55 12.04 -8.59
CA ASN A 70 13.32 13.20 -9.45
C ASN A 70 12.39 14.26 -8.85
N GLU A 71 12.41 14.39 -7.51
CA GLU A 71 11.55 15.35 -6.78
C GLU A 71 10.06 15.11 -7.01
N GLN A 72 9.67 13.87 -7.31
CA GLN A 72 8.28 13.46 -7.54
C GLN A 72 7.87 12.43 -6.50
N THR A 73 6.65 12.55 -5.99
CA THR A 73 6.13 11.61 -4.98
C THR A 73 4.61 11.52 -5.03
N MET A 74 4.10 10.39 -4.58
CA MET A 74 2.67 10.18 -4.30
C MET A 74 2.45 9.97 -2.82
N GLN A 75 1.47 10.66 -2.27
CA GLN A 75 0.86 10.35 -0.99
C GLN A 75 -0.45 9.61 -1.26
N TYR A 76 -0.69 8.55 -0.53
CA TYR A 76 -1.88 7.72 -0.70
C TYR A 76 -2.46 7.43 0.68
N GLU A 77 -3.68 7.88 0.92
CA GLU A 77 -4.43 7.57 2.14
C GLU A 77 -5.58 6.64 1.83
N GLY A 78 -5.80 5.68 2.69
CA GLY A 78 -6.85 4.70 2.47
C GLY A 78 -7.29 3.97 3.72
N VAL A 79 -8.07 2.91 3.50
CA VAL A 79 -8.57 2.03 4.55
C VAL A 79 -8.13 0.61 4.24
N ALA A 80 -7.42 0.01 5.20
CA ALA A 80 -6.93 -1.36 5.10
C ALA A 80 -7.99 -2.35 5.57
N LYS A 81 -8.01 -3.51 4.94
CA LYS A 81 -8.79 -4.66 5.40
C LYS A 81 -8.08 -5.96 5.08
N ILE A 82 -8.44 -7.03 5.76
CA ILE A 82 -8.06 -8.39 5.38
C ILE A 82 -9.08 -8.83 4.33
N PRO A 83 -8.65 -9.03 3.07
CA PRO A 83 -9.59 -9.35 1.99
C PRO A 83 -10.16 -10.76 2.12
N GLY A 84 -11.36 -10.98 1.59
CA GLY A 84 -11.91 -12.31 1.41
C GLY A 84 -11.15 -13.10 0.36
N GLU A 85 -11.40 -14.42 0.28
CA GLU A 85 -10.62 -15.34 -0.55
C GLU A 85 -10.60 -14.96 -2.03
N ILE A 86 -11.75 -14.61 -2.60
CA ILE A 86 -11.86 -14.27 -4.03
C ILE A 86 -11.08 -13.01 -4.36
N GLU A 87 -11.24 -11.97 -3.55
CA GLU A 87 -10.51 -10.71 -3.72
C GLU A 87 -9.01 -10.92 -3.52
N LEU A 88 -8.63 -11.69 -2.49
CA LEU A 88 -7.23 -12.00 -2.21
C LEU A 88 -6.57 -12.69 -3.38
N ASN A 89 -7.21 -13.69 -3.98
CA ASN A 89 -6.63 -14.44 -5.11
C ASN A 89 -6.33 -13.51 -6.30
N LYS A 90 -7.21 -12.55 -6.60
CA LYS A 90 -6.98 -11.55 -7.65
C LYS A 90 -5.79 -10.66 -7.33
N LEU A 91 -5.69 -10.19 -6.09
CA LEU A 91 -4.61 -9.31 -5.65
C LEU A 91 -3.27 -10.05 -5.59
N LEU A 92 -3.26 -11.33 -5.19
CA LEU A 92 -2.04 -12.14 -5.14
C LEU A 92 -1.48 -12.43 -6.53
N GLU A 93 -2.29 -12.52 -7.57
CA GLU A 93 -1.79 -12.64 -8.95
C GLU A 93 -0.90 -11.44 -9.31
N ILE A 94 -1.32 -10.24 -8.92
CA ILE A 94 -0.56 -9.00 -9.14
C ILE A 94 0.67 -8.97 -8.23
N TYR A 95 0.49 -9.30 -6.96
CA TYR A 95 1.55 -9.26 -5.94
C TYR A 95 2.72 -10.19 -6.28
N PHE A 96 2.42 -11.42 -6.71
CA PHE A 96 3.45 -12.41 -7.03
C PHE A 96 4.17 -12.14 -8.37
N LYS A 97 3.61 -11.28 -9.23
CA LYS A 97 4.35 -10.77 -10.40
C LYS A 97 5.45 -9.79 -9.97
N VAL A 98 5.19 -8.99 -8.96
CA VAL A 98 6.16 -8.04 -8.39
C VAL A 98 7.14 -8.79 -7.48
N PHE A 99 6.65 -9.74 -6.69
CA PHE A 99 7.42 -10.52 -5.73
C PHE A 99 7.20 -12.01 -5.97
N PRO A 100 7.94 -12.63 -6.91
CA PRO A 100 7.79 -14.08 -7.18
C PRO A 100 8.12 -14.95 -5.96
N ASP A 101 9.05 -14.54 -5.10
CA ASP A 101 9.39 -15.20 -3.84
C ASP A 101 8.28 -15.09 -2.78
N GLY A 102 7.30 -14.24 -2.99
CA GLY A 102 6.13 -14.11 -2.11
C GLY A 102 5.31 -15.39 -1.99
N ARG A 103 5.30 -16.23 -3.04
CA ARG A 103 4.65 -17.54 -3.00
C ARG A 103 5.28 -18.47 -1.96
N GLU A 104 6.59 -18.47 -1.85
CA GLU A 104 7.31 -19.24 -0.86
C GLU A 104 7.00 -18.73 0.55
N ARG A 105 6.95 -17.42 0.75
CA ARG A 105 6.56 -16.86 2.05
C ARG A 105 5.14 -17.26 2.46
N GLU A 106 4.19 -17.26 1.52
CA GLU A 106 2.82 -17.68 1.78
C GLU A 106 2.77 -19.13 2.30
N GLU A 107 3.59 -20.01 1.75
CA GLU A 107 3.64 -21.42 2.11
C GLU A 107 4.41 -21.70 3.40
N THR A 108 5.47 -20.91 3.68
CA THR A 108 6.44 -21.22 4.75
C THR A 108 6.29 -20.33 5.98
N TRP A 109 5.79 -19.10 5.83
CA TRP A 109 5.60 -18.19 6.96
C TRP A 109 4.23 -18.42 7.59
N LYS A 110 4.25 -19.01 8.79
CA LYS A 110 3.06 -19.46 9.51
C LYS A 110 2.06 -18.33 9.79
N ASP A 111 2.55 -17.13 10.10
CA ASP A 111 1.72 -16.02 10.59
C ASP A 111 1.53 -14.93 9.53
N ILE A 112 1.73 -15.24 8.25
CA ILE A 112 1.59 -14.27 7.17
C ILE A 112 0.14 -13.80 7.03
N VAL A 113 -0.05 -12.50 6.87
CA VAL A 113 -1.34 -11.86 6.66
C VAL A 113 -1.23 -10.88 5.50
N TYR A 114 -2.23 -10.88 4.63
CA TYR A 114 -2.34 -9.92 3.54
C TYR A 114 -3.37 -8.87 3.88
N PHE A 115 -3.04 -7.61 3.57
CA PHE A 115 -3.98 -6.51 3.62
C PHE A 115 -4.23 -5.97 2.23
N SER A 116 -5.47 -5.58 1.96
CA SER A 116 -5.83 -4.76 0.81
C SER A 116 -6.21 -3.36 1.30
N VAL A 117 -5.90 -2.36 0.49
CA VAL A 117 -6.18 -0.96 0.84
C VAL A 117 -6.92 -0.30 -0.32
N LYS A 118 -8.09 0.27 -0.02
CA LYS A 118 -8.82 1.11 -0.97
C LYS A 118 -8.45 2.57 -0.73
N PRO A 119 -8.20 3.33 -1.81
CA PRO A 119 -7.86 4.74 -1.67
C PRO A 119 -9.05 5.57 -1.18
N LYS A 120 -8.74 6.60 -0.40
CA LYS A 120 -9.65 7.69 -0.06
C LYS A 120 -9.18 9.01 -0.61
N TRP A 121 -7.87 9.20 -0.66
CA TRP A 121 -7.25 10.42 -1.14
C TRP A 121 -5.85 10.12 -1.64
N ILE A 122 -5.50 10.72 -2.76
CA ILE A 122 -4.16 10.59 -3.37
C ILE A 122 -3.70 11.96 -3.81
N ARG A 123 -2.45 12.29 -3.51
CA ARG A 123 -1.79 13.52 -3.98
C ARG A 123 -0.50 13.16 -4.72
N TYR A 124 -0.38 13.70 -5.92
CA TYR A 124 0.89 13.75 -6.66
C TYR A 124 1.54 15.10 -6.43
N SER A 125 2.84 15.11 -6.19
CA SER A 125 3.65 16.32 -6.08
C SER A 125 4.90 16.19 -6.94
N ASP A 126 5.16 17.22 -7.74
CA ASP A 126 6.39 17.37 -8.51
C ASP A 126 7.01 18.73 -8.12
N PHE A 127 8.06 18.67 -7.31
CA PHE A 127 8.67 19.89 -6.75
C PHE A 127 9.50 20.65 -7.79
N ASN A 128 10.01 19.98 -8.84
CA ASN A 128 10.74 20.65 -9.92
C ASN A 128 9.82 21.51 -10.78
N ASN A 129 8.60 21.02 -11.03
CA ASN A 129 7.62 21.71 -11.86
C ASN A 129 6.55 22.45 -11.07
N GLN A 130 6.67 22.46 -9.73
CA GLN A 130 5.72 23.10 -8.82
C GLN A 130 4.27 22.64 -9.09
N GLN A 131 4.10 21.36 -9.42
CA GLN A 131 2.82 20.75 -9.72
C GLN A 131 2.31 19.95 -8.53
N ILE A 132 1.05 20.19 -8.16
CA ILE A 132 0.34 19.41 -7.14
C ILE A 132 -1.04 19.09 -7.69
N GLU A 133 -1.40 17.80 -7.70
CA GLU A 133 -2.72 17.35 -8.13
C GLU A 133 -3.26 16.31 -7.14
N GLU A 134 -4.56 16.31 -6.96
CA GLU A 134 -5.25 15.43 -6.00
C GLU A 134 -6.41 14.68 -6.64
N LEU A 135 -6.69 13.49 -6.11
CA LEU A 135 -7.90 12.73 -6.36
C LEU A 135 -8.55 12.36 -5.03
N ASN A 136 -9.87 12.49 -4.98
CA ASN A 136 -10.71 12.03 -3.88
C ASN A 136 -11.59 10.87 -4.37
N PHE A 137 -11.86 9.92 -3.47
CA PHE A 137 -12.60 8.70 -3.78
C PHE A 137 -13.82 8.55 -2.88
#